data_6a4fd4ecf062ab0c9d09376df8485833
#
_entry.id   6a4fd4ecf062ab0c9d09376df8485833
#
_cell.length_a   1.000
_cell.length_b   1.000
_cell.length_c   1.000
_cell.angle_alpha   90.00
_cell.angle_beta   90.00
_cell.angle_gamma   90.00
#
_symmetry.space_group_name_H-M   'P 1'
#
loop_
_entity.id
_entity.type
_entity.pdbx_description
1 polymer ?
#
loop_
_entity_poly.entity_id
_entity_poly.type
_entity_poly.pdbx_seq_one_letter_code
_entity_poly.pdbx_strand_id
1 'polypeptide(L)'
;MRLGQLLKDTTFDVAYTSALKRTHQTLDALLKGAEITTLPTIHAAELNERDYGTLTGSNKWEVKDQIGEEAFNGIRRGWDYPVPDGETLKDVYARVVPYFETEILPRLQDGENVLLVAHGNSIRALMKHLDHVPEADMAHVEMPFGQLLVYTFEPTSDLPTNKDVLSVEIEAVNA
;
A
#
# COMPACT_ATOMS: atom_id res chain seq x y z
N MET A 1 -3.60 16.55 2.92
CA MET A 1 -4.15 17.58 2.00
C MET A 1 -3.25 17.85 0.78
N ARG A 2 -1.92 18.00 0.90
CA ARG A 2 -1.04 18.26 -0.28
C ARG A 2 -1.11 17.17 -1.35
N LEU A 3 -1.07 15.89 -0.98
CA LEU A 3 -1.23 14.77 -1.94
C LEU A 3 -2.58 14.79 -2.68
N GLY A 4 -3.66 15.10 -1.97
CA GLY A 4 -4.98 15.21 -2.61
C GLY A 4 -5.04 16.29 -3.70
N GLN A 5 -4.27 17.36 -3.57
CA GLN A 5 -4.21 18.42 -4.59
C GLN A 5 -3.62 17.92 -5.92
N LEU A 6 -2.75 16.88 -5.90
CA LEU A 6 -2.23 16.25 -7.12
C LEU A 6 -3.30 15.45 -7.86
N LEU A 7 -4.41 15.13 -7.21
CA LEU A 7 -5.51 14.35 -7.74
C LEU A 7 -6.70 15.21 -8.22
N LYS A 8 -6.59 16.55 -8.14
CA LYS A 8 -7.70 17.48 -8.39
C LYS A 8 -8.31 17.36 -9.80
N ASP A 9 -7.49 17.06 -10.78
CA ASP A 9 -7.91 16.93 -12.18
C ASP A 9 -8.14 15.47 -12.60
N THR A 10 -8.14 14.53 -11.62
CA THR A 10 -8.38 13.12 -11.85
C THR A 10 -9.79 12.75 -11.40
N THR A 11 -10.53 12.08 -12.27
CA THR A 11 -11.82 11.49 -11.91
C THR A 11 -11.61 10.06 -11.41
N PHE A 12 -12.30 9.69 -10.34
CA PHE A 12 -12.31 8.33 -9.80
C PHE A 12 -13.73 7.78 -9.78
N ASP A 13 -13.87 6.50 -10.05
CA ASP A 13 -15.15 5.78 -10.04
C ASP A 13 -15.37 5.09 -8.69
N VAL A 14 -14.30 4.59 -8.08
CA VAL A 14 -14.35 3.89 -6.80
C VAL A 14 -13.04 4.06 -6.02
N ALA A 15 -13.14 4.05 -4.69
CA ALA A 15 -12.01 3.92 -3.79
C ALA A 15 -12.01 2.56 -3.07
N TYR A 16 -10.83 2.01 -2.86
CA TYR A 16 -10.60 0.85 -2.01
C TYR A 16 -9.72 1.26 -0.84
N THR A 17 -10.10 0.84 0.37
CA THR A 17 -9.27 1.02 1.57
C THR A 17 -9.15 -0.29 2.33
N SER A 18 -8.17 -0.37 3.23
CA SER A 18 -8.19 -1.43 4.23
C SER A 18 -9.36 -1.25 5.19
N ALA A 19 -9.64 -2.25 6.03
CA ALA A 19 -10.63 -2.15 7.11
C ALA A 19 -10.15 -1.28 8.29
N LEU A 20 -8.91 -0.78 8.28
CA LEU A 20 -8.33 -0.04 9.40
C LEU A 20 -8.64 1.47 9.30
N LYS A 21 -9.10 2.05 10.40
CA LYS A 21 -9.53 3.46 10.51
C LYS A 21 -8.55 4.49 9.92
N ARG A 22 -7.23 4.24 10.03
CA ARG A 22 -6.21 5.18 9.52
C ARG A 22 -6.22 5.33 8.00
N THR A 23 -6.61 4.28 7.24
CA THR A 23 -6.76 4.40 5.78
C THR A 23 -8.02 5.16 5.40
N HIS A 24 -9.11 5.00 6.15
CA HIS A 24 -10.32 5.81 5.98
C HIS A 24 -10.01 7.30 6.18
N GLN A 25 -9.31 7.64 7.26
CA GLN A 25 -8.87 9.02 7.54
C GLN A 25 -7.93 9.57 6.47
N THR A 26 -7.06 8.71 5.91
CA THR A 26 -6.19 9.09 4.79
C THR A 26 -7.01 9.36 3.52
N LEU A 27 -7.97 8.49 3.20
CA LEU A 27 -8.86 8.69 2.07
C LEU A 27 -9.64 10.00 2.21
N ASP A 28 -10.26 10.25 3.37
CA ASP A 28 -11.00 11.50 3.65
C ASP A 28 -10.12 12.74 3.40
N ALA A 29 -8.85 12.69 3.85
CA ALA A 29 -7.91 13.78 3.65
C ALA A 29 -7.49 13.95 2.18
N LEU A 30 -7.37 12.86 1.42
CA LEU A 30 -7.10 12.88 -0.02
C LEU A 30 -8.27 13.47 -0.79
N LEU A 31 -9.50 12.98 -0.56
CA LEU A 31 -10.71 13.46 -1.20
C LEU A 31 -10.94 14.95 -0.94
N LYS A 32 -10.76 15.38 0.32
CA LYS A 32 -10.83 16.79 0.67
C LYS A 32 -9.79 17.64 -0.08
N GLY A 33 -8.56 17.14 -0.21
CA GLY A 33 -7.49 17.84 -0.96
C GLY A 33 -7.75 17.88 -2.46
N ALA A 34 -8.39 16.85 -3.02
CA ALA A 34 -8.79 16.75 -4.42
C ALA A 34 -10.12 17.47 -4.74
N GLU A 35 -10.80 18.04 -3.72
CA GLU A 35 -12.13 18.67 -3.85
C GLU A 35 -13.22 17.68 -4.33
N ILE A 36 -13.03 16.39 -4.06
CA ILE A 36 -14.00 15.32 -4.35
C ILE A 36 -14.95 15.20 -3.14
N THR A 37 -16.24 15.40 -3.35
CA THR A 37 -17.23 15.41 -2.26
C THR A 37 -17.76 14.02 -1.91
N THR A 38 -17.84 13.14 -2.90
CA THR A 38 -18.36 11.77 -2.74
C THR A 38 -17.61 10.83 -3.68
N LEU A 39 -17.25 9.66 -3.18
CA LEU A 39 -16.65 8.58 -3.97
C LEU A 39 -17.12 7.25 -3.38
N PRO A 40 -17.73 6.35 -4.16
CA PRO A 40 -18.03 5.01 -3.70
C PRO A 40 -16.80 4.36 -3.09
N THR A 41 -16.92 3.81 -1.89
CA THR A 41 -15.75 3.28 -1.17
C THR A 41 -16.02 1.87 -0.67
N ILE A 42 -15.07 0.97 -0.93
CA ILE A 42 -15.07 -0.43 -0.49
C ILE A 42 -13.95 -0.60 0.55
N HIS A 43 -14.30 -1.23 1.67
CA HIS A 43 -13.36 -1.54 2.75
C HIS A 43 -13.07 -3.04 2.73
N ALA A 44 -11.79 -3.41 2.61
CA ALA A 44 -11.35 -4.79 2.49
C ALA A 44 -10.28 -5.15 3.53
N ALA A 45 -10.51 -6.21 4.29
CA ALA A 45 -9.54 -6.69 5.28
C ALA A 45 -8.27 -7.22 4.60
N GLU A 46 -8.37 -7.73 3.39
CA GLU A 46 -7.27 -8.18 2.55
C GLU A 46 -6.22 -7.09 2.32
N LEU A 47 -6.63 -5.81 2.38
CA LEU A 47 -5.76 -4.64 2.23
C LEU A 47 -5.17 -4.15 3.55
N ASN A 48 -5.43 -4.82 4.69
CA ASN A 48 -4.88 -4.43 5.98
C ASN A 48 -3.34 -4.41 5.98
N GLU A 49 -2.77 -3.63 6.89
CA GLU A 49 -1.34 -3.69 7.18
C GLU A 49 -0.95 -5.09 7.65
N ARG A 50 0.30 -5.44 7.43
CA ARG A 50 0.89 -6.68 7.92
C ARG A 50 0.71 -6.79 9.43
N ASP A 51 0.27 -7.94 9.88
CA ASP A 51 0.25 -8.27 11.30
C ASP A 51 1.68 -8.58 11.77
N TYR A 52 2.14 -7.86 12.76
CA TYR A 52 3.44 -8.08 13.38
C TYR A 52 3.36 -9.04 14.57
N GLY A 53 2.21 -9.72 14.78
CA GLY A 53 2.01 -10.71 15.83
C GLY A 53 2.36 -10.16 17.21
N THR A 54 3.21 -10.86 17.94
CA THR A 54 3.65 -10.46 19.30
C THR A 54 4.41 -9.15 19.34
N LEU A 55 4.90 -8.64 18.21
CA LEU A 55 5.62 -7.36 18.12
C LEU A 55 4.69 -6.17 17.87
N THR A 56 3.39 -6.42 17.68
CA THR A 56 2.41 -5.37 17.43
C THR A 56 2.33 -4.41 18.61
N GLY A 57 2.44 -3.10 18.34
CA GLY A 57 2.40 -2.04 19.36
C GLY A 57 3.71 -1.84 20.13
N SER A 58 4.73 -2.65 19.90
CA SER A 58 6.03 -2.48 20.53
C SER A 58 6.82 -1.30 19.92
N ASN A 59 7.67 -0.68 20.75
CA ASN A 59 8.58 0.35 20.24
C ASN A 59 9.64 -0.30 19.34
N LYS A 60 9.75 0.19 18.11
CA LYS A 60 10.65 -0.39 17.10
C LYS A 60 12.13 -0.42 17.53
N TRP A 61 12.57 0.53 18.33
CA TRP A 61 13.95 0.60 18.80
C TRP A 61 14.20 -0.40 19.92
N GLU A 62 13.25 -0.56 20.84
CA GLU A 62 13.33 -1.59 21.90
C GLU A 62 13.31 -3.00 21.28
N VAL A 63 12.49 -3.22 20.25
CA VAL A 63 12.48 -4.48 19.51
C VAL A 63 13.85 -4.73 18.87
N LYS A 64 14.44 -3.71 18.20
CA LYS A 64 15.78 -3.83 17.60
C LYS A 64 16.85 -4.22 18.63
N ASP A 65 16.81 -3.60 19.82
CA ASP A 65 17.75 -3.88 20.90
C ASP A 65 17.60 -5.30 21.47
N GLN A 66 16.35 -5.82 21.48
CA GLN A 66 16.04 -7.16 22.00
C GLN A 66 16.42 -8.29 21.03
N ILE A 67 16.10 -8.14 19.74
CA ILE A 67 16.25 -9.21 18.76
C ILE A 67 17.49 -9.08 17.86
N GLY A 68 18.19 -7.95 17.94
CA GLY A 68 19.35 -7.62 17.12
C GLY A 68 19.01 -7.08 15.73
N GLU A 69 20.00 -6.49 15.09
CA GLU A 69 19.80 -5.76 13.82
C GLU A 69 19.43 -6.66 12.65
N GLU A 70 20.01 -7.84 12.56
CA GLU A 70 19.76 -8.78 11.47
C GLU A 70 18.29 -9.26 11.49
N ALA A 71 17.82 -9.75 12.64
CA ALA A 71 16.45 -10.20 12.81
C ALA A 71 15.45 -9.04 12.62
N PHE A 72 15.78 -7.86 13.16
CA PHE A 72 14.97 -6.67 13.00
C PHE A 72 14.80 -6.26 11.52
N ASN A 73 15.89 -6.26 10.76
CA ASN A 73 15.86 -5.97 9.33
C ASN A 73 15.14 -7.06 8.54
N GLY A 74 15.36 -8.34 8.89
CA GLY A 74 14.66 -9.47 8.31
C GLY A 74 13.14 -9.34 8.47
N ILE A 75 12.67 -9.08 9.69
CA ILE A 75 11.25 -8.86 9.99
C ILE A 75 10.69 -7.66 9.23
N ARG A 76 11.42 -6.55 9.19
CA ARG A 76 10.89 -5.32 8.59
C ARG A 76 10.93 -5.27 7.07
N ARG A 77 11.95 -5.85 6.47
CA ARG A 77 12.27 -5.70 5.05
C ARG A 77 12.18 -6.99 4.25
N GLY A 78 12.43 -8.13 4.93
CA GLY A 78 12.49 -9.44 4.29
C GLY A 78 11.17 -9.86 3.65
N TRP A 79 11.29 -10.75 2.66
CA TRP A 79 10.16 -11.33 1.94
C TRP A 79 9.42 -12.36 2.79
N ASP A 80 10.14 -13.37 3.28
CA ASP A 80 9.59 -14.52 4.01
C ASP A 80 10.23 -14.71 5.41
N TYR A 81 10.84 -13.64 5.96
CA TYR A 81 11.43 -13.70 7.29
C TYR A 81 10.32 -13.91 8.34
N PRO A 82 10.41 -14.96 9.17
CA PRO A 82 9.35 -15.31 10.12
C PRO A 82 9.06 -14.19 11.13
N VAL A 83 7.78 -13.95 11.38
CA VAL A 83 7.27 -13.03 12.41
C VAL A 83 6.48 -13.86 13.42
N PRO A 84 6.88 -13.89 14.71
CA PRO A 84 6.17 -14.69 15.71
C PRO A 84 4.69 -14.31 15.84
N ASP A 85 3.81 -15.27 15.62
CA ASP A 85 2.35 -15.12 15.61
C ASP A 85 1.82 -14.02 14.65
N GLY A 86 2.60 -13.67 13.64
CA GLY A 86 2.29 -12.63 12.67
C GLY A 86 2.47 -13.06 11.21
N GLU A 87 2.46 -12.09 10.32
CA GLU A 87 2.59 -12.28 8.89
C GLU A 87 3.99 -11.93 8.38
N THR A 88 4.52 -12.72 7.47
CA THR A 88 5.62 -12.33 6.57
C THR A 88 5.08 -11.41 5.47
N LEU A 89 5.95 -10.78 4.68
CA LEU A 89 5.50 -10.04 3.49
C LEU A 89 4.91 -10.98 2.43
N LYS A 90 5.36 -12.23 2.37
CA LYS A 90 4.82 -13.28 1.51
C LYS A 90 3.37 -13.64 1.89
N ASP A 91 3.03 -13.66 3.18
CA ASP A 91 1.65 -13.89 3.65
C ASP A 91 0.75 -12.70 3.27
N VAL A 92 1.25 -11.47 3.41
CA VAL A 92 0.54 -10.28 2.93
C VAL A 92 0.28 -10.35 1.43
N TYR A 93 1.27 -10.74 0.64
CA TYR A 93 1.14 -10.95 -0.81
C TYR A 93 0.05 -11.99 -1.11
N ALA A 94 0.03 -13.10 -0.39
CA ALA A 94 -0.91 -14.20 -0.61
C ALA A 94 -2.39 -13.81 -0.37
N ARG A 95 -2.66 -12.72 0.36
CA ARG A 95 -4.04 -12.21 0.53
C ARG A 95 -4.33 -10.97 -0.32
N VAL A 96 -3.35 -10.09 -0.52
CA VAL A 96 -3.54 -8.82 -1.24
C VAL A 96 -3.67 -9.05 -2.74
N VAL A 97 -2.80 -9.89 -3.32
CA VAL A 97 -2.77 -10.07 -4.78
C VAL A 97 -4.00 -10.79 -5.31
N PRO A 98 -4.47 -11.93 -4.76
CA PRO A 98 -5.72 -12.52 -5.21
C PRO A 98 -6.92 -11.57 -5.08
N TYR A 99 -6.98 -10.77 -4.02
CA TYR A 99 -8.02 -9.75 -3.88
C TYR A 99 -7.94 -8.69 -4.97
N PHE A 100 -6.74 -8.22 -5.29
CA PHE A 100 -6.53 -7.28 -6.40
C PHE A 100 -6.99 -7.87 -7.72
N GLU A 101 -6.61 -9.12 -8.03
CA GLU A 101 -6.94 -9.81 -9.28
C GLU A 101 -8.44 -10.07 -9.43
N THR A 102 -9.17 -10.32 -8.34
CA THR A 102 -10.61 -10.66 -8.38
C THR A 102 -11.53 -9.46 -8.25
N GLU A 103 -11.15 -8.42 -7.51
CA GLU A 103 -12.04 -7.32 -7.16
C GLU A 103 -11.64 -5.98 -7.81
N ILE A 104 -10.35 -5.74 -8.00
CA ILE A 104 -9.85 -4.44 -8.47
C ILE A 104 -9.51 -4.49 -9.96
N LEU A 105 -8.76 -5.49 -10.39
CA LEU A 105 -8.30 -5.61 -11.76
C LEU A 105 -9.45 -5.61 -12.80
N PRO A 106 -10.58 -6.33 -12.59
CA PRO A 106 -11.69 -6.27 -13.54
C PRO A 106 -12.24 -4.86 -13.77
N ARG A 107 -12.29 -4.03 -12.73
CA ARG A 107 -12.72 -2.63 -12.86
C ARG A 107 -11.75 -1.79 -13.68
N LEU A 108 -10.45 -2.00 -13.47
CA LEU A 108 -9.41 -1.34 -14.28
C LEU A 108 -9.50 -1.74 -15.75
N GLN A 109 -9.78 -3.03 -16.02
CA GLN A 109 -9.98 -3.55 -17.38
C GLN A 109 -11.27 -3.02 -18.03
N ASP A 110 -12.30 -2.71 -17.24
CA ASP A 110 -13.53 -2.05 -17.67
C ASP A 110 -13.35 -0.52 -17.86
N GLY A 111 -12.14 0.01 -17.62
CA GLY A 111 -11.79 1.42 -17.81
C GLY A 111 -12.12 2.33 -16.62
N GLU A 112 -12.46 1.77 -15.45
CA GLU A 112 -12.68 2.54 -14.24
C GLU A 112 -11.36 3.06 -13.66
N ASN A 113 -11.38 4.26 -13.11
CA ASN A 113 -10.28 4.84 -12.34
C ASN A 113 -10.44 4.50 -10.86
N VAL A 114 -9.52 3.73 -10.33
CA VAL A 114 -9.55 3.23 -8.96
C VAL A 114 -8.56 3.98 -8.07
N LEU A 115 -9.02 4.47 -6.92
CA LEU A 115 -8.16 5.04 -5.87
C LEU A 115 -7.95 4.00 -4.77
N LEU A 116 -6.72 3.49 -4.61
CA LEU A 116 -6.37 2.54 -3.56
C LEU A 116 -5.62 3.23 -2.42
N VAL A 117 -6.13 3.12 -1.20
CA VAL A 117 -5.49 3.62 0.03
C VAL A 117 -5.26 2.47 1.01
N ALA A 118 -4.02 2.04 1.11
CA ALA A 118 -3.63 0.90 1.94
C ALA A 118 -2.41 1.24 2.83
N HIS A 119 -1.57 0.27 3.11
CA HIS A 119 -0.44 0.37 4.04
C HIS A 119 0.87 0.02 3.36
N GLY A 120 1.97 0.36 4.01
CA GLY A 120 3.30 0.14 3.45
C GLY A 120 3.52 -1.29 2.94
N ASN A 121 3.19 -2.30 3.74
CA ASN A 121 3.43 -3.69 3.30
C ASN A 121 2.38 -4.19 2.31
N SER A 122 1.12 -3.77 2.40
CA SER A 122 0.10 -4.09 1.39
C SER A 122 0.45 -3.50 0.03
N ILE A 123 0.91 -2.24 0.00
CA ILE A 123 1.38 -1.58 -1.23
C ILE A 123 2.64 -2.26 -1.76
N ARG A 124 3.61 -2.62 -0.92
CA ARG A 124 4.82 -3.36 -1.33
C ARG A 124 4.48 -4.72 -1.94
N ALA A 125 3.48 -5.41 -1.42
CA ALA A 125 2.98 -6.66 -1.99
C ALA A 125 2.41 -6.45 -3.40
N LEU A 126 1.62 -5.39 -3.61
CA LEU A 126 1.14 -5.02 -4.94
C LEU A 126 2.27 -4.59 -5.88
N MET A 127 3.23 -3.79 -5.40
CA MET A 127 4.40 -3.42 -6.21
C MET A 127 5.19 -4.65 -6.66
N LYS A 128 5.36 -5.66 -5.79
CA LYS A 128 5.99 -6.92 -6.19
C LYS A 128 5.29 -7.57 -7.37
N HIS A 129 3.96 -7.60 -7.35
CA HIS A 129 3.13 -8.19 -8.40
C HIS A 129 3.18 -7.34 -9.68
N LEU A 130 2.85 -6.07 -9.58
CA LEU A 130 2.69 -5.17 -10.72
C LEU A 130 4.01 -4.80 -11.41
N ASP A 131 5.09 -4.67 -10.65
CA ASP A 131 6.42 -4.31 -11.15
C ASP A 131 7.31 -5.54 -11.39
N HIS A 132 6.81 -6.77 -11.17
CA HIS A 132 7.57 -8.04 -11.27
C HIS A 132 8.86 -8.06 -10.45
N VAL A 133 8.83 -7.47 -9.24
CA VAL A 133 10.02 -7.40 -8.39
C VAL A 133 10.43 -8.80 -7.91
N PRO A 134 11.68 -9.23 -8.12
CA PRO A 134 12.18 -10.48 -7.58
C PRO A 134 12.12 -10.54 -6.05
N GLU A 135 11.94 -11.72 -5.47
CA GLU A 135 11.89 -11.89 -4.01
C GLU A 135 13.15 -11.37 -3.31
N ALA A 136 14.32 -11.58 -3.91
CA ALA A 136 15.61 -11.12 -3.39
C ALA A 136 15.70 -9.60 -3.28
N ASP A 137 14.96 -8.85 -4.11
CA ASP A 137 15.00 -7.39 -4.17
C ASP A 137 13.95 -6.73 -3.27
N MET A 138 13.03 -7.53 -2.70
CA MET A 138 11.93 -7.00 -1.87
C MET A 138 12.40 -6.22 -0.64
N ALA A 139 13.58 -6.49 -0.12
CA ALA A 139 14.16 -5.74 0.99
C ALA A 139 14.42 -4.25 0.64
N HIS A 140 14.59 -3.94 -0.64
CA HIS A 140 14.87 -2.60 -1.16
C HIS A 140 13.62 -1.86 -1.67
N VAL A 141 12.49 -2.56 -1.79
CA VAL A 141 11.22 -1.92 -2.20
C VAL A 141 10.67 -1.09 -1.07
N GLU A 142 10.50 0.19 -1.32
CA GLU A 142 9.95 1.15 -0.36
C GLU A 142 8.74 1.88 -0.93
N MET A 143 7.81 2.24 -0.03
CA MET A 143 6.74 3.20 -0.29
C MET A 143 6.96 4.39 0.63
N PRO A 144 7.68 5.43 0.18
CA PRO A 144 7.91 6.63 0.99
C PRO A 144 6.62 7.40 1.27
N PHE A 145 6.58 8.10 2.39
CA PHE A 145 5.49 9.02 2.66
C PHE A 145 5.47 10.16 1.64
N GLY A 146 4.26 10.66 1.34
CA GLY A 146 4.11 11.79 0.41
C GLY A 146 4.22 11.41 -1.06
N GLN A 147 4.09 10.14 -1.39
CA GLN A 147 4.07 9.64 -2.76
C GLN A 147 2.73 9.02 -3.12
N LEU A 148 2.38 9.15 -4.40
CA LEU A 148 1.30 8.42 -5.07
C LEU A 148 1.94 7.61 -6.20
N LEU A 149 1.59 6.33 -6.29
CA LEU A 149 1.93 5.47 -7.41
C LEU A 149 0.74 5.48 -8.37
N VAL A 150 0.98 5.82 -9.62
CA VAL A 150 -0.04 5.83 -10.67
C VAL A 150 0.29 4.74 -11.66
N TYR A 151 -0.56 3.73 -11.73
CA TYR A 151 -0.43 2.63 -12.69
C TYR A 151 -1.49 2.79 -13.77
N THR A 152 -1.09 2.69 -15.03
CA THR A 152 -2.00 2.71 -16.19
C THR A 152 -2.22 1.29 -16.69
N PHE A 153 -3.47 0.93 -16.87
CA PHE A 153 -3.87 -0.37 -17.43
C PHE A 153 -4.55 -0.15 -18.78
N GLU A 154 -4.27 -1.04 -19.73
CA GLU A 154 -5.03 -1.15 -20.96
C GLU A 154 -6.16 -2.15 -20.77
N PRO A 155 -7.29 -1.99 -21.49
CA PRO A 155 -8.36 -3.00 -21.49
C PRO A 155 -7.80 -4.39 -21.76
N THR A 156 -8.24 -5.40 -20.99
CA THR A 156 -7.78 -6.80 -21.11
C THR A 156 -6.33 -7.09 -20.67
N SER A 157 -5.58 -6.10 -20.18
CA SER A 157 -4.26 -6.36 -19.62
C SER A 157 -4.34 -6.71 -18.14
N ASP A 158 -3.66 -7.78 -17.74
CA ASP A 158 -3.54 -8.18 -16.33
C ASP A 158 -2.45 -7.38 -15.60
N LEU A 159 -1.61 -6.66 -16.35
CA LEU A 159 -0.48 -5.89 -15.84
C LEU A 159 -0.51 -4.45 -16.35
N PRO A 160 0.03 -3.51 -15.57
CA PRO A 160 0.10 -2.12 -15.99
C PRO A 160 1.04 -1.94 -17.19
N THR A 161 0.70 -1.01 -18.07
CA THR A 161 1.51 -0.60 -19.22
C THR A 161 2.41 0.57 -18.91
N ASN A 162 2.11 1.33 -17.86
CA ASN A 162 2.92 2.45 -17.38
C ASN A 162 2.83 2.60 -15.86
N LYS A 163 3.88 3.20 -15.29
CA LYS A 163 3.95 3.59 -13.87
C LYS A 163 4.57 4.97 -13.74
N ASP A 164 3.84 5.86 -13.09
CA ASP A 164 4.31 7.18 -12.70
C ASP A 164 4.34 7.32 -11.17
N VAL A 165 5.19 8.20 -10.67
CA VAL A 165 5.27 8.53 -9.25
C VAL A 165 5.08 10.03 -9.08
N LEU A 166 3.99 10.41 -8.41
CA LEU A 166 3.74 11.78 -8.01
C LEU A 166 4.17 11.97 -6.56
N SER A 167 4.80 13.08 -6.23
CA SER A 167 5.29 13.33 -4.88
C SER A 167 5.04 14.77 -4.43
N VAL A 168 4.89 14.94 -3.13
CA VAL A 168 4.92 16.24 -2.46
C VAL A 168 6.08 16.28 -1.49
N GLU A 169 6.75 17.43 -1.39
CA GLU A 169 7.73 17.63 -0.34
C GLU A 169 7.05 17.57 1.03
N ILE A 170 7.52 16.66 1.88
CA ILE A 170 7.15 16.59 3.28
C ILE A 170 8.25 17.26 4.06
N GLU A 171 7.94 18.39 4.71
CA GLU A 171 8.84 18.95 5.71
C GLU A 171 9.07 17.86 6.78
N ALA A 172 10.34 17.55 7.03
CA ALA A 172 10.68 16.59 8.08
C ALA A 172 10.09 17.09 9.40
N VAL A 173 9.04 16.44 9.86
CA VAL A 173 8.56 16.65 11.22
C VAL A 173 9.66 16.08 12.10
N ASN A 174 10.43 16.96 12.72
CA ASN A 174 11.40 16.58 13.74
C ASN A 174 10.62 15.88 14.85
N ALA A 175 10.71 14.53 14.88
CA ALA A 175 10.20 13.68 15.93
C ALA A 175 11.33 13.28 16.88
#